data_3be07b441a902534ae3f0ee63d178008
#
_entry.id   3be07b441a902534ae3f0ee63d178008
#
_cell.length_a   1.000
_cell.length_b   1.000
_cell.length_c   1.000
_cell.angle_alpha   90.00
_cell.angle_beta   90.00
_cell.angle_gamma   90.00
#
_symmetry.space_group_name_H-M   'P 1'
#
loop_
_entity.id
_entity.type
_entity.pdbx_description
1 polymer ?
#
loop_
_entity_poly.entity_id
_entity_poly.type
_entity_poly.pdbx_seq_one_letter_code
_entity_poly.pdbx_strand_id
1 'polypeptide(L)'
;MNRTLKSFTALALAAGLAVSASQSFAFDKDHATLTFSKSQGPYSELFISGIQPILEKEGYTVKGVDMSDLLQADLALNDGEVDFNVEQHTAYMQNFNKLQDGHLAALTPIPTVPAGIYPGAKNDLSKVEDGDMVAVPNDAANTARAYAILQKIGWIKLDPAKDLSTVTQADIVENPHNLKFTEMKSLNIPSVATDFAYIVITGSIVYNAKIDPKTALATEDILPHLLLQLVVENKNKDSVWAQDIKKAYESDEFKAYMDKNNTGLWFVPDYKK
;
A
#
# COMPACT_ATOMS: atom_id res chain seq x y z
N MET A 1 67.50 21.38 45.27
CA MET A 1 66.35 22.31 45.08
C MET A 1 65.70 21.97 43.73
N ASN A 2 64.80 20.96 43.74
CA ASN A 2 64.18 20.46 42.52
C ASN A 2 62.69 20.91 42.49
N ARG A 3 62.33 21.74 41.54
CA ARG A 3 60.95 22.10 41.27
C ARG A 3 60.40 21.17 40.18
N THR A 4 59.50 20.30 40.54
CA THR A 4 58.71 19.47 39.63
C THR A 4 57.55 20.30 39.03
N LEU A 5 57.56 20.44 37.70
CA LEU A 5 56.49 21.04 36.92
C LEU A 5 55.39 20.00 36.71
N LYS A 6 54.18 20.25 37.20
CA LYS A 6 52.99 19.42 36.95
C LYS A 6 52.31 19.94 35.69
N SER A 7 52.34 19.16 34.63
CA SER A 7 51.56 19.40 33.40
C SER A 7 50.11 19.00 33.67
N PHE A 8 49.19 19.95 33.52
CA PHE A 8 47.76 19.71 33.45
C PHE A 8 47.36 19.48 31.98
N THR A 9 46.98 18.24 31.65
CA THR A 9 46.41 17.92 30.34
C THR A 9 44.90 18.19 30.43
N ALA A 10 44.44 19.24 29.76
CA ALA A 10 43.00 19.52 29.60
C ALA A 10 42.42 18.60 28.51
N LEU A 11 41.54 17.68 28.92
CA LEU A 11 40.76 16.83 28.02
C LEU A 11 39.56 17.63 27.53
N ALA A 12 39.60 18.12 26.27
CA ALA A 12 38.48 18.77 25.64
C ALA A 12 37.48 17.68 25.18
N LEU A 13 36.36 17.58 25.85
CA LEU A 13 35.20 16.77 25.43
C LEU A 13 34.52 17.52 24.27
N ALA A 14 34.76 17.10 23.02
CA ALA A 14 33.99 17.52 21.88
C ALA A 14 32.63 16.77 21.90
N ALA A 15 31.60 17.41 22.44
CA ALA A 15 30.22 16.96 22.28
C ALA A 15 29.81 17.22 20.83
N GLY A 16 29.83 16.19 20.01
CA GLY A 16 29.28 16.21 18.66
C GLY A 16 27.76 16.38 18.75
N LEU A 17 27.26 17.56 18.51
CA LEU A 17 25.86 17.81 18.22
C LEU A 17 25.57 17.18 16.85
N ALA A 18 24.96 15.99 16.84
CA ALA A 18 24.31 15.45 15.67
C ALA A 18 23.12 16.37 15.35
N VAL A 19 23.31 17.32 14.47
CA VAL A 19 22.22 18.08 13.87
C VAL A 19 21.47 17.11 12.99
N SER A 20 20.38 16.51 13.50
CA SER A 20 19.37 15.86 12.68
C SER A 20 18.84 16.93 11.73
N ALA A 21 19.12 16.79 10.43
CA ALA A 21 18.50 17.61 9.42
C ALA A 21 17.00 17.29 9.43
N SER A 22 16.21 18.02 10.22
CA SER A 22 14.76 17.96 10.14
C SER A 22 14.38 18.39 8.73
N GLN A 23 13.69 17.54 7.99
CA GLN A 23 13.11 17.89 6.69
C GLN A 23 12.11 19.03 6.96
N SER A 24 12.44 20.25 6.51
CA SER A 24 11.53 21.38 6.69
C SER A 24 10.39 21.30 5.68
N PHE A 25 9.16 21.43 6.16
CA PHE A 25 7.99 21.64 5.34
C PHE A 25 8.02 23.09 4.79
N ALA A 26 7.49 23.25 3.58
CA ALA A 26 7.49 24.57 2.96
C ALA A 26 6.15 25.31 3.11
N PHE A 27 5.10 24.62 3.51
CA PHE A 27 3.72 25.08 3.68
C PHE A 27 3.19 25.95 2.54
N ASP A 28 2.32 25.40 1.74
CA ASP A 28 1.68 26.09 0.63
C ASP A 28 0.51 26.95 1.13
N LYS A 29 0.73 28.26 1.27
CA LYS A 29 -0.31 29.20 1.75
C LYS A 29 -1.48 29.36 0.78
N ASP A 30 -1.20 29.20 -0.51
CA ASP A 30 -2.22 29.34 -1.56
C ASP A 30 -3.05 28.06 -1.70
N HIS A 31 -2.56 26.93 -1.16
CA HIS A 31 -3.21 25.62 -1.14
C HIS A 31 -3.24 25.01 0.27
N ALA A 32 -3.62 25.81 1.28
CA ALA A 32 -3.61 25.41 2.68
C ALA A 32 -4.67 24.36 3.06
N THR A 33 -5.69 24.15 2.24
CA THR A 33 -6.69 23.09 2.41
C THR A 33 -6.40 21.97 1.41
N LEU A 34 -6.14 20.78 1.95
CA LEU A 34 -5.88 19.56 1.17
C LEU A 34 -7.12 18.66 1.20
N THR A 35 -7.54 18.18 0.05
CA THR A 35 -8.66 17.24 -0.08
C THR A 35 -8.16 15.88 -0.55
N PHE A 36 -8.66 14.79 0.02
CA PHE A 36 -8.30 13.45 -0.45
C PHE A 36 -9.53 12.57 -0.62
N SER A 37 -9.47 11.65 -1.57
CA SER A 37 -10.48 10.61 -1.71
C SER A 37 -10.38 9.66 -0.53
N LYS A 38 -11.46 9.55 0.22
CA LYS A 38 -11.54 8.76 1.42
C LYS A 38 -12.42 7.54 1.17
N SER A 39 -11.86 6.35 1.30
CA SER A 39 -12.62 5.11 1.33
C SER A 39 -12.73 4.56 2.75
N GLN A 40 -13.63 3.60 2.93
CA GLN A 40 -13.61 2.77 4.12
C GLN A 40 -12.48 1.74 3.97
N GLY A 41 -11.32 1.99 4.59
CA GLY A 41 -10.20 1.09 4.47
C GLY A 41 -8.99 1.48 5.30
N PRO A 42 -8.02 0.57 5.43
CA PRO A 42 -6.88 0.75 6.32
C PRO A 42 -5.99 1.93 5.92
N TYR A 43 -5.94 2.26 4.63
CA TYR A 43 -5.06 3.30 4.10
C TYR A 43 -5.55 4.71 4.43
N SER A 44 -6.87 4.98 4.26
CA SER A 44 -7.49 6.22 4.71
C SER A 44 -7.36 6.38 6.22
N GLU A 45 -7.55 5.32 7.00
CA GLU A 45 -7.41 5.36 8.46
C GLU A 45 -5.95 5.59 8.89
N LEU A 46 -4.99 4.95 8.20
CA LEU A 46 -3.57 5.19 8.44
C LEU A 46 -3.19 6.65 8.14
N PHE A 47 -3.68 7.18 7.02
CA PHE A 47 -3.45 8.57 6.66
C PHE A 47 -4.00 9.52 7.73
N ILE A 48 -5.27 9.35 8.11
CA ILE A 48 -5.95 10.20 9.11
C ILE A 48 -5.23 10.12 10.48
N SER A 49 -4.80 8.94 10.89
CA SER A 49 -4.22 8.75 12.22
C SER A 49 -2.72 9.05 12.28
N GLY A 50 -1.99 8.85 11.20
CA GLY A 50 -0.53 8.92 11.19
C GLY A 50 0.05 10.11 10.42
N ILE A 51 -0.59 10.55 9.35
CA ILE A 51 -0.07 11.60 8.46
C ILE A 51 -0.79 12.93 8.64
N GLN A 52 -2.12 12.93 8.69
CA GLN A 52 -2.90 14.15 8.84
C GLN A 52 -2.46 15.01 10.04
N PRO A 53 -2.18 14.45 11.25
CA PRO A 53 -1.71 15.25 12.37
C PRO A 53 -0.36 15.95 12.12
N ILE A 54 0.50 15.35 11.29
CA ILE A 54 1.79 15.94 10.90
C ILE A 54 1.54 17.17 10.02
N LEU A 55 0.68 17.02 9.00
CA LEU A 55 0.34 18.11 8.08
C LEU A 55 -0.40 19.25 8.79
N GLU A 56 -1.28 18.95 9.74
CA GLU A 56 -2.01 19.96 10.52
C GLU A 56 -1.08 20.79 11.42
N LYS A 57 -0.02 20.19 11.98
CA LYS A 57 1.02 20.94 12.72
C LYS A 57 1.76 21.93 11.83
N GLU A 58 1.91 21.61 10.54
CA GLU A 58 2.56 22.46 9.54
C GLU A 58 1.63 23.55 8.97
N GLY A 59 0.35 23.57 9.39
CA GLY A 59 -0.62 24.61 9.03
C GLY A 59 -1.65 24.20 7.99
N TYR A 60 -1.60 22.98 7.45
CA TYR A 60 -2.60 22.49 6.51
C TYR A 60 -3.91 22.14 7.21
N THR A 61 -5.01 22.27 6.49
CA THR A 61 -6.32 21.71 6.85
C THR A 61 -6.59 20.55 5.90
N VAL A 62 -6.89 19.36 6.43
CA VAL A 62 -7.12 18.16 5.60
C VAL A 62 -8.59 17.78 5.64
N LYS A 63 -9.18 17.48 4.47
CA LYS A 63 -10.59 17.08 4.30
C LYS A 63 -10.68 15.80 3.47
N GLY A 64 -11.34 14.78 4.01
CA GLY A 64 -11.69 13.57 3.26
C GLY A 64 -13.01 13.75 2.51
N VAL A 65 -13.04 13.31 1.25
CA VAL A 65 -14.24 13.19 0.42
C VAL A 65 -14.56 11.72 0.27
N ASP A 66 -15.71 11.30 0.78
CA ASP A 66 -16.09 9.87 0.78
C ASP A 66 -16.31 9.36 -0.66
N MET A 67 -15.67 8.24 -0.99
CA MET A 67 -15.77 7.58 -2.30
C MET A 67 -16.33 6.17 -2.15
N SER A 68 -17.12 5.73 -3.13
CA SER A 68 -17.79 4.41 -3.10
C SER A 68 -16.84 3.28 -3.43
N ASP A 69 -15.85 3.53 -4.29
CA ASP A 69 -14.83 2.57 -4.71
C ASP A 69 -13.61 3.29 -5.30
N LEU A 70 -12.56 2.51 -5.59
CA LEU A 70 -11.29 3.03 -6.06
C LEU A 70 -11.37 3.69 -7.45
N LEU A 71 -12.23 3.18 -8.35
CA LEU A 71 -12.41 3.79 -9.67
C LEU A 71 -12.98 5.21 -9.54
N GLN A 72 -13.97 5.42 -8.66
CA GLN A 72 -14.53 6.75 -8.40
C GLN A 72 -13.49 7.67 -7.76
N ALA A 73 -12.66 7.15 -6.87
CA ALA A 73 -11.57 7.91 -6.26
C ALA A 73 -10.55 8.41 -7.31
N ASP A 74 -10.18 7.55 -8.25
CA ASP A 74 -9.24 7.91 -9.32
C ASP A 74 -9.83 8.86 -10.35
N LEU A 75 -11.10 8.71 -10.70
CA LEU A 75 -11.81 9.67 -11.57
C LEU A 75 -11.86 11.05 -10.91
N ALA A 76 -12.28 11.14 -9.65
CA ALA A 76 -12.32 12.40 -8.90
C ALA A 76 -10.94 13.06 -8.79
N LEU A 77 -9.88 12.28 -8.58
CA LEU A 77 -8.51 12.78 -8.56
C LEU A 77 -8.05 13.27 -9.95
N ASN A 78 -8.34 12.52 -11.00
CA ASN A 78 -7.99 12.87 -12.37
C ASN A 78 -8.70 14.15 -12.84
N ASP A 79 -9.94 14.35 -12.41
CA ASP A 79 -10.76 15.52 -12.75
C ASP A 79 -10.47 16.73 -11.84
N GLY A 80 -9.62 16.54 -10.80
CA GLY A 80 -9.22 17.60 -9.87
C GLY A 80 -10.27 17.95 -8.82
N GLU A 81 -11.21 17.03 -8.55
CA GLU A 81 -12.20 17.19 -7.48
C GLU A 81 -11.59 16.94 -6.10
N VAL A 82 -10.49 16.19 -6.05
CA VAL A 82 -9.64 15.98 -4.87
C VAL A 82 -8.18 16.16 -5.26
N ASP A 83 -7.31 16.45 -4.27
CA ASP A 83 -5.89 16.73 -4.48
C ASP A 83 -5.04 15.47 -4.58
N PHE A 84 -5.38 14.43 -3.81
CA PHE A 84 -4.61 13.19 -3.76
C PHE A 84 -5.45 11.99 -3.32
N ASN A 85 -4.89 10.79 -3.52
CA ASN A 85 -5.36 9.57 -2.89
C ASN A 85 -4.20 8.70 -2.35
N VAL A 86 -4.53 7.71 -1.51
CA VAL A 86 -3.58 6.84 -0.81
C VAL A 86 -4.01 5.36 -0.86
N GLU A 87 -4.74 4.94 -1.88
CA GLU A 87 -5.49 3.69 -1.85
C GLU A 87 -5.14 2.72 -2.96
N GLN A 88 -4.22 3.09 -3.86
CA GLN A 88 -3.84 2.29 -5.01
C GLN A 88 -2.35 2.00 -5.06
N HIS A 89 -2.01 0.86 -5.63
CA HIS A 89 -0.63 0.51 -5.96
C HIS A 89 -0.30 0.92 -7.41
N THR A 90 1.00 0.99 -7.71
CA THR A 90 1.51 1.47 -9.01
C THR A 90 0.87 0.76 -10.21
N ALA A 91 0.70 -0.57 -10.16
CA ALA A 91 0.10 -1.32 -11.27
C ALA A 91 -1.37 -0.92 -11.51
N TYR A 92 -2.16 -0.65 -10.45
CA TYR A 92 -3.54 -0.20 -10.61
C TYR A 92 -3.60 1.19 -11.24
N MET A 93 -2.80 2.15 -10.74
CA MET A 93 -2.69 3.50 -11.29
C MET A 93 -2.31 3.48 -12.78
N GLN A 94 -1.33 2.65 -13.16
CA GLN A 94 -0.92 2.52 -14.56
C GLN A 94 -2.03 1.97 -15.45
N ASN A 95 -2.80 0.99 -14.96
CA ASN A 95 -3.98 0.48 -15.66
C ASN A 95 -5.08 1.54 -15.79
N PHE A 96 -5.35 2.28 -14.73
CA PHE A 96 -6.29 3.40 -14.77
C PHE A 96 -5.86 4.41 -15.85
N ASN A 97 -4.63 4.88 -15.82
CA ASN A 97 -4.11 5.83 -16.80
C ASN A 97 -4.26 5.32 -18.23
N LYS A 98 -4.00 4.03 -18.46
CA LYS A 98 -4.12 3.41 -19.79
C LYS A 98 -5.57 3.28 -20.26
N LEU A 99 -6.49 2.92 -19.38
CA LEU A 99 -7.87 2.58 -19.74
C LEU A 99 -8.80 3.80 -19.75
N GLN A 100 -8.49 4.82 -18.93
CA GLN A 100 -9.31 6.00 -18.75
C GLN A 100 -8.66 7.27 -19.31
N ASP A 101 -7.56 7.14 -20.08
CA ASP A 101 -6.74 8.29 -20.54
C ASP A 101 -6.36 9.22 -19.36
N GLY A 102 -6.04 8.59 -18.22
CA GLY A 102 -5.76 9.28 -16.97
C GLY A 102 -4.34 9.83 -16.90
N HIS A 103 -4.13 10.78 -15.99
CA HIS A 103 -2.87 11.51 -15.81
C HIS A 103 -2.39 11.47 -14.36
N LEU A 104 -2.60 10.34 -13.68
CA LEU A 104 -2.18 10.15 -12.30
C LEU A 104 -0.69 9.84 -12.18
N ALA A 105 -0.05 10.31 -11.11
CA ALA A 105 1.36 10.11 -10.81
C ALA A 105 1.57 9.67 -9.36
N ALA A 106 2.39 8.63 -9.16
CA ALA A 106 2.84 8.20 -7.84
C ALA A 106 3.99 9.09 -7.35
N LEU A 107 3.94 9.50 -6.09
CA LEU A 107 4.97 10.36 -5.46
C LEU A 107 5.92 9.58 -4.55
N THR A 108 5.37 8.69 -3.72
CA THR A 108 6.15 7.88 -2.79
C THR A 108 5.37 6.64 -2.40
N PRO A 109 6.04 5.49 -2.22
CA PRO A 109 5.37 4.32 -1.66
C PRO A 109 4.92 4.59 -0.22
N ILE A 110 3.80 3.99 0.15
CA ILE A 110 3.24 4.08 1.50
C ILE A 110 3.11 2.68 2.13
N PRO A 111 2.91 2.57 3.46
CA PRO A 111 2.72 1.27 4.08
C PRO A 111 1.62 0.46 3.39
N THR A 112 1.88 -0.82 3.16
CA THR A 112 1.04 -1.69 2.33
C THR A 112 0.63 -2.93 3.10
N VAL A 113 -0.65 -3.30 3.03
CA VAL A 113 -1.16 -4.56 3.57
C VAL A 113 -1.14 -5.61 2.45
N PRO A 114 -0.50 -6.78 2.67
CA PRO A 114 -0.39 -7.80 1.62
C PRO A 114 -1.74 -8.41 1.25
N ALA A 115 -1.86 -8.87 0.00
CA ALA A 115 -2.92 -9.76 -0.42
C ALA A 115 -2.61 -11.20 0.03
N GLY A 116 -3.63 -12.03 0.11
CA GLY A 116 -3.44 -13.42 0.53
C GLY A 116 -4.57 -14.34 0.10
N ILE A 117 -4.32 -15.64 0.28
CA ILE A 117 -5.30 -16.70 0.20
C ILE A 117 -5.90 -16.85 1.59
N TYR A 118 -7.20 -16.80 1.66
CA TYR A 118 -7.97 -16.94 2.89
C TYR A 118 -8.91 -18.14 2.83
N PRO A 119 -9.34 -18.67 4.00
CA PRO A 119 -10.33 -19.73 4.06
C PRO A 119 -11.64 -19.37 3.33
N GLY A 120 -12.11 -20.32 2.54
CA GLY A 120 -13.50 -20.41 2.13
C GLY A 120 -14.18 -21.54 2.91
N ALA A 121 -14.66 -22.56 2.20
CA ALA A 121 -15.12 -23.81 2.82
C ALA A 121 -13.96 -24.65 3.40
N LYS A 122 -12.73 -24.42 2.92
CA LYS A 122 -11.51 -25.13 3.38
C LYS A 122 -10.56 -24.11 4.05
N ASN A 123 -9.89 -24.56 5.11
CA ASN A 123 -9.02 -23.74 5.96
C ASN A 123 -7.56 -24.23 6.03
N ASP A 124 -7.16 -25.09 5.09
CA ASP A 124 -5.83 -25.69 5.04
C ASP A 124 -5.47 -25.93 3.59
N LEU A 125 -4.33 -25.40 3.13
CA LEU A 125 -3.86 -25.53 1.74
C LEU A 125 -3.61 -26.98 1.33
N SER A 126 -3.26 -27.87 2.27
CA SER A 126 -3.02 -29.28 2.00
C SER A 126 -4.32 -30.06 1.66
N LYS A 127 -5.48 -29.43 1.89
CA LYS A 127 -6.80 -30.01 1.58
C LYS A 127 -7.33 -29.63 0.21
N VAL A 128 -6.48 -29.06 -0.65
CA VAL A 128 -6.86 -28.77 -2.03
C VAL A 128 -7.21 -30.06 -2.76
N GLU A 129 -8.31 -30.05 -3.50
CA GLU A 129 -8.83 -31.20 -4.24
C GLU A 129 -9.07 -30.82 -5.70
N ASP A 130 -9.17 -31.86 -6.54
CA ASP A 130 -9.45 -31.68 -7.95
C ASP A 130 -10.81 -30.99 -8.18
N GLY A 131 -10.79 -29.92 -8.97
CA GLY A 131 -11.97 -29.13 -9.30
C GLY A 131 -12.42 -28.12 -8.24
N ASP A 132 -11.64 -27.90 -7.18
CA ASP A 132 -11.93 -26.87 -6.19
C ASP A 132 -12.15 -25.49 -6.82
N MET A 133 -13.13 -24.76 -6.33
CA MET A 133 -13.43 -23.40 -6.78
C MET A 133 -12.67 -22.38 -5.94
N VAL A 134 -12.07 -21.40 -6.62
CA VAL A 134 -11.34 -20.29 -6.00
C VAL A 134 -11.90 -18.96 -6.52
N ALA A 135 -12.35 -18.10 -5.61
CA ALA A 135 -12.73 -16.74 -5.97
C ALA A 135 -11.51 -15.83 -6.01
N VAL A 136 -11.42 -15.00 -7.06
CA VAL A 136 -10.35 -14.02 -7.25
C VAL A 136 -10.94 -12.66 -7.66
N PRO A 137 -10.21 -11.53 -7.48
CA PRO A 137 -10.61 -10.22 -8.00
C PRO A 137 -10.83 -10.24 -9.53
N ASN A 138 -11.62 -9.30 -10.04
CA ASN A 138 -11.87 -9.15 -11.49
C ASN A 138 -11.28 -7.86 -12.09
N ASP A 139 -10.62 -7.02 -11.29
CA ASP A 139 -9.81 -5.95 -11.85
C ASP A 139 -8.44 -6.48 -12.27
N ALA A 140 -7.94 -6.05 -13.43
CA ALA A 140 -6.78 -6.64 -14.07
C ALA A 140 -5.55 -6.73 -13.18
N ALA A 141 -5.28 -5.70 -12.36
CA ALA A 141 -4.09 -5.66 -11.52
C ALA A 141 -4.18 -6.64 -10.34
N ASN A 142 -5.32 -6.71 -9.65
CA ASN A 142 -5.49 -7.62 -8.52
C ASN A 142 -5.80 -9.05 -8.96
N THR A 143 -6.37 -9.26 -10.16
CA THR A 143 -6.47 -10.57 -10.80
C THR A 143 -5.09 -11.18 -11.05
N ALA A 144 -4.20 -10.41 -11.68
CA ALA A 144 -2.81 -10.83 -11.90
C ALA A 144 -2.08 -11.15 -10.59
N ARG A 145 -2.29 -10.31 -9.56
CA ARG A 145 -1.75 -10.50 -8.22
C ARG A 145 -2.25 -11.78 -7.57
N ALA A 146 -3.53 -12.12 -7.74
CA ALA A 146 -4.11 -13.37 -7.25
C ALA A 146 -3.47 -14.59 -7.90
N TYR A 147 -3.32 -14.60 -9.23
CA TYR A 147 -2.66 -15.69 -9.93
C TYR A 147 -1.17 -15.84 -9.57
N ALA A 148 -0.47 -14.73 -9.32
CA ALA A 148 0.91 -14.77 -8.81
C ALA A 148 1.03 -15.45 -7.44
N ILE A 149 0.07 -15.21 -6.52
CA ILE A 149 0.01 -15.88 -5.22
C ILE A 149 -0.25 -17.40 -5.40
N LEU A 150 -1.19 -17.77 -6.27
CA LEU A 150 -1.51 -19.15 -6.55
C LEU A 150 -0.33 -19.91 -7.18
N GLN A 151 0.44 -19.24 -8.06
CA GLN A 151 1.71 -19.77 -8.56
C GLN A 151 2.75 -19.92 -7.46
N LYS A 152 2.90 -18.94 -6.58
CA LYS A 152 3.87 -18.98 -5.46
C LYS A 152 3.69 -20.22 -4.59
N ILE A 153 2.45 -20.64 -4.35
CA ILE A 153 2.16 -21.85 -3.56
C ILE A 153 2.14 -23.14 -4.39
N GLY A 154 2.41 -23.06 -5.70
CA GLY A 154 2.50 -24.22 -6.58
C GLY A 154 1.16 -24.80 -7.06
N TRP A 155 0.05 -24.09 -6.88
CA TRP A 155 -1.26 -24.58 -7.33
C TRP A 155 -1.49 -24.39 -8.82
N ILE A 156 -0.81 -23.42 -9.43
CA ILE A 156 -0.80 -23.20 -10.87
C ILE A 156 0.61 -22.87 -11.33
N LYS A 157 0.82 -22.90 -12.64
CA LYS A 157 1.99 -22.34 -13.30
C LYS A 157 1.55 -21.38 -14.39
N LEU A 158 2.11 -20.18 -14.36
CA LEU A 158 1.88 -19.15 -15.37
C LEU A 158 2.92 -19.26 -16.49
N ASP A 159 2.58 -18.78 -17.67
CA ASP A 159 3.50 -18.68 -18.79
C ASP A 159 4.70 -17.79 -18.40
N PRO A 160 5.93 -18.33 -18.38
CA PRO A 160 7.12 -17.59 -17.97
C PRO A 160 7.49 -16.45 -18.93
N ALA A 161 6.91 -16.41 -20.14
CA ALA A 161 7.11 -15.31 -21.08
C ALA A 161 6.22 -14.09 -20.80
N LYS A 162 5.30 -14.19 -19.82
CA LYS A 162 4.37 -13.13 -19.47
C LYS A 162 4.85 -12.31 -18.29
N ASP A 163 4.50 -11.03 -18.29
CA ASP A 163 4.71 -10.16 -17.16
C ASP A 163 3.68 -10.49 -16.06
N LEU A 164 4.17 -10.85 -14.87
CA LEU A 164 3.33 -11.19 -13.72
C LEU A 164 2.36 -10.08 -13.29
N SER A 165 2.62 -8.82 -13.67
CA SER A 165 1.71 -7.70 -13.37
C SER A 165 0.47 -7.63 -14.26
N THR A 166 0.43 -8.42 -15.34
CA THR A 166 -0.63 -8.38 -16.37
C THR A 166 -1.21 -9.75 -16.73
N VAL A 167 -0.78 -10.81 -16.03
CA VAL A 167 -1.27 -12.18 -16.29
C VAL A 167 -2.76 -12.31 -16.03
N THR A 168 -3.38 -13.17 -16.82
CA THR A 168 -4.80 -13.50 -16.76
C THR A 168 -4.98 -15.01 -16.59
N GLN A 169 -6.22 -15.47 -16.43
CA GLN A 169 -6.51 -16.91 -16.41
C GLN A 169 -6.04 -17.65 -17.66
N ALA A 170 -6.04 -16.97 -18.84
CA ALA A 170 -5.59 -17.56 -20.09
C ALA A 170 -4.07 -17.85 -20.14
N ASP A 171 -3.30 -17.24 -19.25
CA ASP A 171 -1.86 -17.41 -19.16
C ASP A 171 -1.44 -18.56 -18.21
N ILE A 172 -2.41 -19.30 -17.67
CA ILE A 172 -2.16 -20.50 -16.84
C ILE A 172 -1.80 -21.67 -17.78
N VAL A 173 -0.57 -22.15 -17.66
CA VAL A 173 -0.05 -23.26 -18.49
C VAL A 173 -0.11 -24.63 -17.78
N GLU A 174 -0.13 -24.65 -16.45
CA GLU A 174 -0.35 -25.86 -15.66
C GLU A 174 -1.34 -25.57 -14.52
N ASN A 175 -2.27 -26.50 -14.30
CA ASN A 175 -3.26 -26.45 -13.23
C ASN A 175 -3.50 -27.88 -12.72
N PRO A 176 -2.57 -28.40 -11.89
CA PRO A 176 -2.54 -29.82 -11.52
C PRO A 176 -3.76 -30.29 -10.70
N HIS A 177 -4.48 -29.35 -10.07
CA HIS A 177 -5.69 -29.63 -9.30
C HIS A 177 -6.98 -29.28 -10.07
N ASN A 178 -6.90 -28.97 -11.37
CA ASN A 178 -8.04 -28.55 -12.19
C ASN A 178 -8.91 -27.47 -11.50
N LEU A 179 -8.26 -26.54 -10.76
CA LEU A 179 -8.95 -25.48 -10.03
C LEU A 179 -9.83 -24.65 -10.97
N LYS A 180 -10.99 -24.26 -10.47
CA LYS A 180 -11.94 -23.43 -11.20
C LYS A 180 -11.91 -22.03 -10.61
N PHE A 181 -11.54 -21.04 -11.40
CA PHE A 181 -11.46 -19.65 -10.96
C PHE A 181 -12.74 -18.90 -11.29
N THR A 182 -13.23 -18.13 -10.32
CA THR A 182 -14.35 -17.21 -10.51
C THR A 182 -13.86 -15.80 -10.22
N GLU A 183 -13.74 -15.00 -11.29
CA GLU A 183 -13.38 -13.59 -11.18
C GLU A 183 -14.62 -12.77 -10.82
N MET A 184 -14.54 -11.97 -9.74
CA MET A 184 -15.66 -11.14 -9.28
C MET A 184 -15.18 -9.87 -8.59
N LYS A 185 -16.09 -8.90 -8.44
CA LYS A 185 -15.79 -7.64 -7.74
C LYS A 185 -15.25 -7.95 -6.33
N SER A 186 -14.05 -7.45 -6.02
CA SER A 186 -13.30 -7.76 -4.79
C SER A 186 -14.13 -7.58 -3.52
N LEU A 187 -14.93 -6.52 -3.43
CA LEU A 187 -15.80 -6.25 -2.29
C LEU A 187 -16.88 -7.33 -2.04
N ASN A 188 -17.22 -8.12 -3.05
CA ASN A 188 -18.25 -9.16 -2.94
C ASN A 188 -17.66 -10.51 -2.47
N ILE A 189 -16.37 -10.76 -2.67
CA ILE A 189 -15.73 -12.04 -2.38
C ILE A 189 -15.97 -12.52 -0.93
N PRO A 190 -15.79 -11.68 0.11
CA PRO A 190 -15.99 -12.14 1.49
C PRO A 190 -17.41 -12.63 1.79
N SER A 191 -18.43 -12.04 1.16
CA SER A 191 -19.83 -12.39 1.41
C SER A 191 -20.24 -13.75 0.86
N VAL A 192 -19.49 -14.28 -0.08
CA VAL A 192 -19.71 -15.59 -0.73
C VAL A 192 -18.56 -16.57 -0.48
N ALA A 193 -17.70 -16.28 0.49
CA ALA A 193 -16.48 -17.07 0.74
C ALA A 193 -16.76 -18.57 0.92
N THR A 194 -17.85 -18.94 1.59
CA THR A 194 -18.22 -20.33 1.86
C THR A 194 -18.68 -21.12 0.63
N ASP A 195 -18.97 -20.44 -0.48
CA ASP A 195 -19.32 -21.08 -1.76
C ASP A 195 -18.07 -21.55 -2.53
N PHE A 196 -16.90 -21.12 -2.09
CA PHE A 196 -15.59 -21.43 -2.66
C PHE A 196 -14.75 -22.25 -1.68
N ALA A 197 -13.88 -23.11 -2.20
CA ALA A 197 -12.90 -23.79 -1.36
C ALA A 197 -11.95 -22.77 -0.69
N TYR A 198 -11.49 -21.80 -1.47
CA TYR A 198 -10.58 -20.72 -1.04
C TYR A 198 -10.95 -19.41 -1.73
N ILE A 199 -10.54 -18.30 -1.11
CA ILE A 199 -10.67 -16.97 -1.69
C ILE A 199 -9.31 -16.26 -1.71
N VAL A 200 -9.05 -15.48 -2.76
CA VAL A 200 -7.89 -14.60 -2.83
C VAL A 200 -8.36 -13.17 -2.77
N ILE A 201 -7.93 -12.44 -1.75
CA ILE A 201 -8.37 -11.06 -1.51
C ILE A 201 -7.20 -10.16 -1.10
N THR A 202 -7.33 -8.87 -1.41
CA THR A 202 -6.35 -7.85 -1.02
C THR A 202 -6.49 -7.47 0.44
N GLY A 203 -5.44 -6.90 1.03
CA GLY A 203 -5.45 -6.51 2.44
C GLY A 203 -6.52 -5.47 2.80
N SER A 204 -6.88 -4.57 1.88
CA SER A 204 -7.99 -3.63 2.09
C SER A 204 -9.35 -4.35 2.21
N ILE A 205 -9.56 -5.40 1.43
CA ILE A 205 -10.78 -6.22 1.50
C ILE A 205 -10.83 -7.02 2.81
N VAL A 206 -9.69 -7.59 3.23
CA VAL A 206 -9.56 -8.26 4.54
C VAL A 206 -9.97 -7.32 5.67
N TYR A 207 -9.46 -6.10 5.64
CA TYR A 207 -9.77 -5.08 6.63
C TYR A 207 -11.25 -4.70 6.62
N ASN A 208 -11.82 -4.39 5.46
CA ASN A 208 -13.21 -3.98 5.30
C ASN A 208 -14.20 -5.07 5.74
N ALA A 209 -13.88 -6.32 5.44
CA ALA A 209 -14.68 -7.48 5.84
C ALA A 209 -14.46 -7.90 7.30
N LYS A 210 -13.56 -7.22 8.04
CA LYS A 210 -13.15 -7.55 9.42
C LYS A 210 -12.67 -8.99 9.58
N ILE A 211 -12.01 -9.51 8.55
CA ILE A 211 -11.36 -10.82 8.58
C ILE A 211 -10.05 -10.66 9.37
N ASP A 212 -9.77 -11.60 10.29
CA ASP A 212 -8.49 -11.61 10.99
C ASP A 212 -7.36 -11.91 9.99
N PRO A 213 -6.41 -11.00 9.74
CA PRO A 213 -5.33 -11.21 8.79
C PRO A 213 -4.43 -12.40 9.14
N LYS A 214 -4.42 -12.85 10.39
CA LYS A 214 -3.69 -14.06 10.83
C LYS A 214 -4.32 -15.35 10.31
N THR A 215 -5.54 -15.31 9.77
CA THR A 215 -6.16 -16.46 9.13
C THR A 215 -5.72 -16.66 7.68
N ALA A 216 -4.87 -15.80 7.15
CA ALA A 216 -4.28 -15.98 5.84
C ALA A 216 -3.53 -17.32 5.77
N LEU A 217 -3.88 -18.14 4.78
CA LEU A 217 -3.24 -19.43 4.51
C LEU A 217 -1.91 -19.26 3.76
N ALA A 218 -1.83 -18.23 2.93
CA ALA A 218 -0.61 -17.75 2.27
C ALA A 218 -0.74 -16.26 1.95
N THR A 219 0.38 -15.55 1.88
CA THR A 219 0.44 -14.16 1.47
C THR A 219 1.39 -13.97 0.29
N GLU A 220 1.23 -12.87 -0.43
CA GLU A 220 2.13 -12.50 -1.52
C GLU A 220 3.52 -12.08 -1.00
N ASP A 221 4.48 -12.01 -1.93
CA ASP A 221 5.67 -11.19 -1.80
C ASP A 221 5.35 -9.83 -2.42
N ILE A 222 5.43 -8.77 -1.62
CA ILE A 222 5.09 -7.42 -2.11
C ILE A 222 6.19 -6.96 -3.08
N LEU A 223 5.88 -7.03 -4.37
CA LEU A 223 6.76 -6.53 -5.42
C LEU A 223 6.67 -4.99 -5.53
N PRO A 224 7.69 -4.30 -6.06
CA PRO A 224 7.71 -2.84 -6.11
C PRO A 224 6.47 -2.20 -6.75
N HIS A 225 5.91 -2.80 -7.82
CA HIS A 225 4.71 -2.29 -8.49
C HIS A 225 3.41 -2.54 -7.71
N LEU A 226 3.45 -3.34 -6.64
CA LEU A 226 2.32 -3.63 -5.74
C LEU A 226 2.36 -2.81 -4.45
N LEU A 227 3.41 -2.00 -4.24
CA LEU A 227 3.43 -1.04 -3.15
C LEU A 227 2.35 0.03 -3.37
N LEU A 228 1.56 0.28 -2.34
CA LEU A 228 0.62 1.40 -2.31
C LEU A 228 1.39 2.71 -2.44
N GLN A 229 0.75 3.70 -3.01
CA GLN A 229 1.36 4.97 -3.35
C GLN A 229 0.53 6.14 -2.80
N LEU A 230 1.22 7.20 -2.42
CA LEU A 230 0.65 8.53 -2.46
C LEU A 230 0.53 8.94 -3.93
N VAL A 231 -0.68 9.20 -4.39
CA VAL A 231 -0.98 9.51 -5.80
C VAL A 231 -1.61 10.88 -5.91
N VAL A 232 -1.16 11.64 -6.90
CA VAL A 232 -1.69 12.95 -7.28
C VAL A 232 -1.94 12.99 -8.79
N GLU A 233 -2.66 14.00 -9.28
CA GLU A 233 -2.64 14.30 -10.70
C GLU A 233 -1.24 14.79 -11.10
N ASN A 234 -0.74 14.34 -12.24
CA ASN A 234 0.67 14.53 -12.66
C ASN A 234 1.09 16.02 -12.73
N LYS A 235 0.18 16.94 -13.06
CA LYS A 235 0.48 18.38 -13.05
C LYS A 235 0.86 18.91 -11.66
N ASN A 236 0.40 18.23 -10.60
CA ASN A 236 0.59 18.64 -9.20
C ASN A 236 1.77 17.96 -8.50
N LYS A 237 2.46 17.01 -9.17
CA LYS A 237 3.51 16.20 -8.54
C LYS A 237 4.66 16.99 -7.92
N ASP A 238 4.97 18.15 -8.46
CA ASP A 238 6.06 19.03 -8.00
C ASP A 238 5.54 20.22 -7.18
N SER A 239 4.24 20.27 -6.86
CA SER A 239 3.66 21.33 -6.03
C SER A 239 4.17 21.22 -4.60
N VAL A 240 4.23 22.37 -3.89
CA VAL A 240 4.72 22.44 -2.51
C VAL A 240 3.92 21.52 -1.60
N TRP A 241 2.58 21.59 -1.68
CA TRP A 241 1.71 20.77 -0.85
C TRP A 241 1.87 19.26 -1.12
N ALA A 242 2.03 18.83 -2.37
CA ALA A 242 2.22 17.42 -2.69
C ALA A 242 3.56 16.89 -2.15
N GLN A 243 4.62 17.68 -2.27
CA GLN A 243 5.92 17.34 -1.71
C GLN A 243 5.91 17.36 -0.18
N ASP A 244 5.09 18.19 0.46
CA ASP A 244 4.94 18.18 1.91
C ASP A 244 4.19 16.93 2.41
N ILE A 245 3.16 16.45 1.69
CA ILE A 245 2.53 15.16 2.03
C ILE A 245 3.56 14.01 1.90
N LYS A 246 4.36 14.00 0.83
CA LYS A 246 5.44 13.02 0.66
C LYS A 246 6.41 13.06 1.84
N LYS A 247 6.90 14.24 2.24
CA LYS A 247 7.79 14.40 3.40
C LYS A 247 7.16 13.90 4.69
N ALA A 248 5.84 14.08 4.87
CA ALA A 248 5.14 13.57 6.04
C ALA A 248 5.23 12.04 6.12
N TYR A 249 5.06 11.32 5.02
CA TYR A 249 5.25 9.87 4.96
C TYR A 249 6.70 9.44 5.23
N GLU A 250 7.68 10.23 4.78
CA GLU A 250 9.11 9.94 4.91
C GLU A 250 9.71 10.44 6.24
N SER A 251 8.89 11.06 7.10
CA SER A 251 9.33 11.70 8.35
C SER A 251 9.67 10.70 9.46
N ASP A 252 10.57 11.10 10.33
CA ASP A 252 10.86 10.34 11.56
C ASP A 252 9.63 10.26 12.49
N GLU A 253 8.73 11.26 12.45
CA GLU A 253 7.48 11.26 13.23
C GLU A 253 6.56 10.15 12.75
N PHE A 254 6.35 10.01 11.44
CA PHE A 254 5.54 8.92 10.90
C PHE A 254 6.20 7.56 11.12
N LYS A 255 7.53 7.48 10.99
CA LYS A 255 8.25 6.24 11.33
C LYS A 255 8.01 5.83 12.77
N ALA A 256 8.12 6.75 13.72
CA ALA A 256 7.84 6.46 15.13
C ALA A 256 6.37 6.04 15.38
N TYR A 257 5.43 6.64 14.63
CA TYR A 257 4.04 6.22 14.64
C TYR A 257 3.89 4.77 14.17
N MET A 258 4.52 4.38 13.06
CA MET A 258 4.48 3.01 12.53
C MET A 258 5.17 2.02 13.47
N ASP A 259 6.34 2.35 14.03
CA ASP A 259 7.06 1.49 14.98
C ASP A 259 6.19 1.16 16.21
N LYS A 260 5.33 2.10 16.64
CA LYS A 260 4.42 1.92 17.78
C LYS A 260 3.14 1.17 17.43
N ASN A 261 2.58 1.38 16.24
CA ASN A 261 1.22 0.96 15.90
C ASN A 261 1.16 -0.22 14.92
N ASN A 262 2.27 -0.57 14.24
CA ASN A 262 2.32 -1.73 13.36
C ASN A 262 2.40 -3.02 14.16
N THR A 263 1.33 -3.80 14.15
CA THR A 263 1.25 -5.11 14.81
C THR A 263 1.74 -6.26 13.92
N GLY A 264 2.49 -5.96 12.86
CA GLY A 264 2.97 -6.94 11.87
C GLY A 264 2.06 -7.09 10.63
N LEU A 265 1.01 -6.27 10.55
CA LEU A 265 0.10 -6.26 9.39
C LEU A 265 0.70 -5.51 8.20
N TRP A 266 1.44 -4.44 8.47
CA TRP A 266 1.92 -3.52 7.46
C TRP A 266 3.34 -3.85 7.02
N PHE A 267 3.54 -3.98 5.73
CA PHE A 267 4.85 -3.78 5.12
C PHE A 267 5.12 -2.27 5.03
N VAL A 268 6.18 -1.81 5.68
CA VAL A 268 6.58 -0.40 5.68
C VAL A 268 7.73 -0.22 4.71
N PRO A 269 7.60 0.66 3.70
CA PRO A 269 8.69 0.94 2.77
C PRO A 269 9.93 1.50 3.47
N ASP A 270 11.12 1.22 2.93
CA ASP A 270 12.35 1.83 3.40
C ASP A 270 12.59 3.14 2.63
N TYR A 271 12.31 4.26 3.28
CA TYR A 271 12.45 5.61 2.69
C TYR A 271 13.89 6.14 2.66
N LYS A 272 14.86 5.36 3.15
CA LYS A 272 16.28 5.78 3.23
C LYS A 272 17.13 5.25 2.08
N LYS A 273 16.51 4.56 1.13
CA LYS A 273 17.21 4.00 -0.05
C LYS A 273 17.09 4.88 -1.27
#